data_98d512b11d8ce42196a562928a8541e9
#
_entry.id   98d512b11d8ce42196a562928a8541e9
#
_cell.length_a   1.000
_cell.length_b   1.000
_cell.length_c   1.000
_cell.angle_alpha   90.00
_cell.angle_beta   90.00
_cell.angle_gamma   90.00
#
_symmetry.space_group_name_H-M   'P 1'
#
loop_
_entity.id
_entity.type
_entity.pdbx_description
1 polymer ?
#
loop_
_entity_poly.entity_id
_entity_poly.type
_entity_poly.pdbx_seq_one_letter_code
_entity_poly.pdbx_strand_id
1 'polypeptide(L)'
;ARPARRDAKESHIRERWERLVTMVRRGKLDALVNFIQRHNDMLQEALTADTSLPAYASAQAIDAPLPLWWRESQARGSMVPTNLLQLAAASDQADIVHFLLVEERADPTLPVAAALPHHRTAYDLCPSKSTRAVFRRLMAEQPTWCRWDEMGQGGARVPSALTAEMEEAQSSKTRHRRAAMRDKMRERDARAEVKPADTPPAPAPVSTLGHLWQRLGGSAPAEDASLSDDMRRRIEREKRARAAEARMQRNKS
;
A
#
# COMPACT_ATOMS: atom_id res chain seq x y z
N ALA A 1 -11.51 -22.37 -43.45
CA ALA A 1 -10.21 -21.68 -43.31
C ALA A 1 -10.27 -20.34 -42.58
N ARG A 2 -11.45 -19.85 -42.19
CA ARG A 2 -11.61 -18.56 -41.47
C ARG A 2 -11.43 -18.58 -39.92
N PRO A 3 -11.84 -19.63 -39.15
CA PRO A 3 -11.75 -19.57 -37.67
C PRO A 3 -10.30 -19.52 -37.18
N ALA A 4 -9.40 -20.33 -37.68
CA ALA A 4 -8.00 -20.41 -37.20
C ALA A 4 -7.22 -19.10 -37.28
N ARG A 5 -7.51 -18.23 -38.26
CA ARG A 5 -6.86 -16.89 -38.36
C ARG A 5 -7.40 -15.90 -37.32
N ARG A 6 -8.67 -16.01 -36.97
CA ARG A 6 -9.31 -15.17 -35.95
C ARG A 6 -8.75 -15.51 -34.57
N ASP A 7 -8.67 -16.77 -34.24
CA ASP A 7 -8.14 -17.29 -32.98
C ASP A 7 -6.66 -16.88 -32.77
N ALA A 8 -5.85 -16.93 -33.84
CA ALA A 8 -4.45 -16.48 -33.80
C ALA A 8 -4.31 -14.97 -33.54
N LYS A 9 -5.19 -14.15 -34.15
CA LYS A 9 -5.20 -12.70 -33.94
C LYS A 9 -5.62 -12.34 -32.51
N GLU A 10 -6.64 -12.98 -32.01
CA GLU A 10 -7.13 -12.80 -30.62
C GLU A 10 -6.06 -13.22 -29.60
N SER A 11 -5.38 -14.36 -29.81
CA SER A 11 -4.26 -14.81 -28.98
C SER A 11 -3.11 -13.80 -28.96
N HIS A 12 -2.77 -13.22 -30.09
CA HIS A 12 -1.71 -12.22 -30.18
C HIS A 12 -2.06 -10.91 -29.44
N ILE A 13 -3.32 -10.44 -29.56
CA ILE A 13 -3.79 -9.28 -28.82
C ILE A 13 -3.75 -9.55 -27.32
N ARG A 14 -4.20 -10.72 -26.90
CA ARG A 14 -4.15 -11.16 -25.51
C ARG A 14 -2.72 -11.16 -24.95
N GLU A 15 -1.78 -11.72 -25.67
CA GLU A 15 -0.35 -11.72 -25.27
C GLU A 15 0.21 -10.31 -25.10
N ARG A 16 -0.13 -9.37 -25.99
CA ARG A 16 0.28 -7.96 -25.86
C ARG A 16 -0.25 -7.33 -24.58
N TRP A 17 -1.53 -7.55 -24.25
CA TRP A 17 -2.13 -7.06 -23.03
C TRP A 17 -1.50 -7.66 -21.78
N GLU A 18 -1.21 -8.96 -21.77
CA GLU A 18 -0.54 -9.63 -20.66
C GLU A 18 0.88 -9.09 -20.45
N ARG A 19 1.60 -8.80 -21.51
CA ARG A 19 2.91 -8.14 -21.47
C ARG A 19 2.79 -6.72 -20.87
N LEU A 20 1.85 -5.92 -21.35
CA LEU A 20 1.60 -4.56 -20.86
C LEU A 20 1.29 -4.55 -19.37
N VAL A 21 0.34 -5.36 -18.93
CA VAL A 21 -0.02 -5.51 -17.51
C VAL A 21 1.19 -5.95 -16.68
N THR A 22 2.00 -6.89 -17.20
CA THR A 22 3.19 -7.37 -16.50
C THR A 22 4.24 -6.28 -16.35
N MET A 23 4.46 -5.44 -17.38
CA MET A 23 5.39 -4.31 -17.31
C MET A 23 4.95 -3.31 -16.25
N VAL A 24 3.66 -2.95 -16.22
CA VAL A 24 3.10 -2.05 -15.20
C VAL A 24 3.27 -2.63 -13.80
N ARG A 25 2.88 -3.88 -13.57
CA ARG A 25 2.98 -4.52 -12.25
C ARG A 25 4.42 -4.63 -11.74
N ARG A 26 5.38 -4.81 -12.64
CA ARG A 26 6.80 -4.95 -12.31
C ARG A 26 7.57 -3.63 -12.25
N GLY A 27 6.93 -2.51 -12.50
CA GLY A 27 7.58 -1.19 -12.51
C GLY A 27 8.59 -1.00 -13.65
N LYS A 28 8.39 -1.64 -14.81
CA LYS A 28 9.29 -1.56 -15.97
C LYS A 28 8.97 -0.34 -16.82
N LEU A 29 9.34 0.87 -16.33
CA LEU A 29 8.99 2.13 -16.96
C LEU A 29 9.49 2.23 -18.41
N ASP A 30 10.80 2.01 -18.66
CA ASP A 30 11.38 2.15 -20.02
C ASP A 30 10.73 1.19 -21.02
N ALA A 31 10.45 -0.04 -20.59
CA ALA A 31 9.77 -1.02 -21.44
C ALA A 31 8.33 -0.61 -21.72
N LEU A 32 7.64 -0.02 -20.74
CA LEU A 32 6.28 0.49 -20.87
C LEU A 32 6.21 1.65 -21.86
N VAL A 33 7.09 2.64 -21.73
CA VAL A 33 7.19 3.80 -22.67
C VAL A 33 7.33 3.32 -24.09
N ASN A 34 8.33 2.47 -24.35
CA ASN A 34 8.56 1.89 -25.66
C ASN A 34 7.37 1.06 -26.18
N PHE A 35 6.66 0.39 -25.29
CA PHE A 35 5.49 -0.41 -25.65
C PHE A 35 4.30 0.47 -26.05
N ILE A 36 3.99 1.51 -25.27
CA ILE A 36 2.89 2.44 -25.55
C ILE A 36 3.12 3.12 -26.89
N GLN A 37 4.33 3.62 -27.16
CA GLN A 37 4.68 4.26 -28.43
C GLN A 37 4.48 3.35 -29.66
N ARG A 38 4.76 2.05 -29.53
CA ARG A 38 4.64 1.08 -30.63
C ARG A 38 3.24 0.48 -30.79
N HIS A 39 2.41 0.53 -29.77
CA HIS A 39 1.13 -0.19 -29.73
C HIS A 39 -0.04 0.72 -29.31
N ASN A 40 0.03 2.00 -29.64
CA ASN A 40 -1.04 2.96 -29.37
C ASN A 40 -2.35 2.58 -30.10
N ASP A 41 -2.22 1.94 -31.28
CA ASP A 41 -3.34 1.38 -32.04
C ASP A 41 -4.17 0.37 -31.21
N MET A 42 -3.51 -0.48 -30.44
CA MET A 42 -4.17 -1.46 -29.56
C MET A 42 -4.96 -0.78 -28.45
N LEU A 43 -4.43 0.32 -27.87
CA LEU A 43 -5.13 1.08 -26.83
C LEU A 43 -6.35 1.81 -27.41
N GLN A 44 -6.21 2.37 -28.60
CA GLN A 44 -7.30 3.02 -29.31
C GLN A 44 -8.43 2.05 -29.70
N GLU A 45 -8.07 0.85 -30.15
CA GLU A 45 -9.03 -0.22 -30.46
C GLU A 45 -9.77 -0.65 -29.18
N ALA A 46 -9.08 -0.78 -28.05
CA ALA A 46 -9.70 -1.15 -26.77
C ALA A 46 -10.68 -0.09 -26.26
N LEU A 47 -10.37 1.19 -26.45
CA LEU A 47 -11.25 2.29 -26.06
C LEU A 47 -12.59 2.26 -26.85
N THR A 48 -12.53 1.91 -28.13
CA THR A 48 -13.72 1.83 -28.98
C THR A 48 -14.50 0.55 -28.81
N ALA A 49 -13.85 -0.54 -28.38
CA ALA A 49 -14.46 -1.86 -28.25
C ALA A 49 -15.34 -2.01 -26.98
N ASP A 50 -14.96 -1.37 -25.87
CA ASP A 50 -15.69 -1.50 -24.60
C ASP A 50 -16.67 -0.33 -24.37
N THR A 51 -17.89 -0.50 -24.86
CA THR A 51 -18.99 0.47 -24.66
C THR A 51 -19.71 0.29 -23.33
N SER A 52 -19.32 -0.69 -22.50
CA SER A 52 -19.97 -0.95 -21.20
C SER A 52 -19.65 0.11 -20.12
N LEU A 53 -18.66 0.96 -20.37
CA LEU A 53 -18.16 1.96 -19.45
C LEU A 53 -18.39 3.38 -19.97
N PRO A 54 -19.57 3.98 -19.76
CA PRO A 54 -19.92 5.29 -20.32
C PRO A 54 -18.97 6.40 -19.86
N ALA A 55 -18.37 6.29 -18.69
CA ALA A 55 -17.37 7.26 -18.18
C ALA A 55 -16.08 7.30 -19.03
N TYR A 56 -15.83 6.29 -19.86
CA TYR A 56 -14.66 6.20 -20.72
C TYR A 56 -14.93 6.63 -22.18
N ALA A 57 -16.16 7.00 -22.51
CA ALA A 57 -16.54 7.34 -23.88
C ALA A 57 -15.79 8.55 -24.48
N SER A 58 -15.32 9.47 -23.64
CA SER A 58 -14.53 10.64 -24.03
C SER A 58 -13.05 10.55 -23.61
N ALA A 59 -12.60 9.39 -23.14
CA ALA A 59 -11.24 9.20 -22.66
C ALA A 59 -10.21 9.13 -23.81
N GLN A 60 -8.95 9.35 -23.49
CA GLN A 60 -7.84 9.21 -24.43
C GLN A 60 -7.43 7.73 -24.56
N ALA A 61 -6.59 7.41 -25.59
CA ALA A 61 -6.12 6.05 -25.80
C ALA A 61 -5.40 5.45 -24.57
N ILE A 62 -4.65 6.26 -23.84
CA ILE A 62 -3.94 5.84 -22.63
C ILE A 62 -4.88 5.44 -21.49
N ASP A 63 -6.07 6.00 -21.48
CA ASP A 63 -7.12 5.70 -20.50
C ASP A 63 -7.98 4.50 -20.90
N ALA A 64 -7.67 3.84 -22.02
CA ALA A 64 -8.41 2.69 -22.49
C ALA A 64 -8.64 1.66 -21.39
N PRO A 65 -9.85 1.10 -21.29
CA PRO A 65 -10.13 0.10 -20.30
C PRO A 65 -9.34 -1.19 -20.57
N LEU A 66 -8.84 -1.80 -19.51
CA LEU A 66 -8.22 -3.11 -19.57
C LEU A 66 -9.25 -4.14 -20.07
N PRO A 67 -8.85 -5.13 -20.86
CA PRO A 67 -9.77 -6.09 -21.45
C PRO A 67 -10.68 -6.76 -20.42
N LEU A 68 -11.93 -7.01 -20.79
CA LEU A 68 -12.94 -7.60 -19.90
C LEU A 68 -12.48 -8.96 -19.34
N TRP A 69 -11.91 -9.83 -20.18
CA TRP A 69 -11.39 -11.13 -19.77
C TRP A 69 -10.32 -11.01 -18.67
N TRP A 70 -9.50 -9.95 -18.71
CA TRP A 70 -8.51 -9.68 -17.69
C TRP A 70 -9.16 -9.20 -16.40
N ARG A 71 -10.07 -8.23 -16.49
CA ARG A 71 -10.81 -7.69 -15.33
C ARG A 71 -11.58 -8.79 -14.60
N GLU A 72 -12.27 -9.66 -15.32
CA GLU A 72 -12.99 -10.80 -14.76
C GLU A 72 -12.05 -11.80 -14.05
N SER A 73 -10.86 -12.03 -14.59
CA SER A 73 -9.87 -12.92 -13.96
C SER A 73 -9.38 -12.39 -12.60
N GLN A 74 -9.47 -11.08 -12.37
CA GLN A 74 -9.09 -10.41 -11.11
C GLN A 74 -10.25 -10.24 -10.13
N ALA A 75 -11.48 -10.55 -10.53
CA ALA A 75 -12.71 -10.24 -9.79
C ALA A 75 -12.86 -10.93 -8.42
N ARG A 76 -11.90 -11.75 -7.99
CA ARG A 76 -11.84 -12.35 -6.64
C ARG A 76 -11.45 -11.37 -5.54
N GLY A 77 -11.10 -10.12 -5.87
CA GLY A 77 -10.70 -9.05 -4.95
C GLY A 77 -11.67 -7.87 -4.96
N SER A 78 -11.57 -7.02 -3.96
CA SER A 78 -12.55 -5.96 -3.67
C SER A 78 -12.56 -4.79 -4.67
N MET A 79 -11.50 -4.54 -5.43
CA MET A 79 -11.44 -3.46 -6.41
C MET A 79 -10.50 -3.83 -7.56
N VAL A 80 -11.08 -4.01 -8.74
CA VAL A 80 -10.35 -4.37 -9.94
C VAL A 80 -9.99 -3.10 -10.72
N PRO A 81 -8.70 -2.82 -10.97
CA PRO A 81 -8.29 -1.71 -11.82
C PRO A 81 -8.93 -1.80 -13.20
N THR A 82 -9.45 -0.68 -13.69
CA THR A 82 -10.14 -0.63 -14.98
C THR A 82 -9.23 -0.15 -16.09
N ASN A 83 -8.24 0.72 -15.80
CA ASN A 83 -7.27 1.24 -16.77
C ASN A 83 -5.82 1.13 -16.27
N LEU A 84 -4.86 1.56 -17.08
CA LEU A 84 -3.42 1.46 -16.77
C LEU A 84 -3.02 2.30 -15.56
N LEU A 85 -3.57 3.51 -15.41
CA LEU A 85 -3.28 4.39 -14.27
C LEU A 85 -3.74 3.74 -12.96
N GLN A 86 -4.93 3.17 -12.95
CA GLN A 86 -5.47 2.46 -11.79
C GLN A 86 -4.65 1.20 -11.47
N LEU A 87 -4.20 0.48 -12.49
CA LEU A 87 -3.34 -0.69 -12.32
C LEU A 87 -1.98 -0.31 -11.74
N ALA A 88 -1.35 0.77 -12.23
CA ALA A 88 -0.09 1.28 -11.71
C ALA A 88 -0.23 1.73 -10.24
N ALA A 89 -1.31 2.45 -9.93
CA ALA A 89 -1.64 2.89 -8.58
C ALA A 89 -1.83 1.71 -7.62
N ALA A 90 -2.61 0.69 -8.01
CA ALA A 90 -2.85 -0.51 -7.22
C ALA A 90 -1.59 -1.38 -7.03
N SER A 91 -0.68 -1.33 -8.00
CA SER A 91 0.61 -2.06 -7.98
C SER A 91 1.74 -1.29 -7.27
N ASP A 92 1.44 -0.13 -6.69
CA ASP A 92 2.38 0.75 -5.99
C ASP A 92 3.58 1.23 -6.83
N GLN A 93 3.36 1.47 -8.12
CA GLN A 93 4.40 1.88 -9.06
C GLN A 93 4.40 3.40 -9.25
N ALA A 94 4.99 4.13 -8.29
CA ALA A 94 4.98 5.59 -8.25
C ALA A 94 5.55 6.25 -9.51
N ASP A 95 6.64 5.70 -10.07
CA ASP A 95 7.29 6.23 -11.28
C ASP A 95 6.40 6.06 -12.52
N ILE A 96 5.70 4.93 -12.64
CA ILE A 96 4.74 4.71 -13.72
C ILE A 96 3.52 5.61 -13.55
N VAL A 97 3.01 5.78 -12.33
CA VAL A 97 1.90 6.73 -12.05
C VAL A 97 2.31 8.14 -12.45
N HIS A 98 3.51 8.57 -12.10
CA HIS A 98 4.03 9.89 -12.51
C HIS A 98 4.10 10.03 -14.03
N PHE A 99 4.69 9.06 -14.72
CA PHE A 99 4.78 9.04 -16.19
C PHE A 99 3.39 9.13 -16.84
N LEU A 100 2.45 8.27 -16.42
CA LEU A 100 1.11 8.26 -17.00
C LEU A 100 0.36 9.59 -16.79
N LEU A 101 0.53 10.22 -15.62
CA LEU A 101 -0.13 11.49 -15.33
C LEU A 101 0.54 12.68 -16.05
N VAL A 102 1.86 12.76 -16.04
CA VAL A 102 2.58 13.95 -16.52
C VAL A 102 2.84 13.90 -18.03
N GLU A 103 3.35 12.79 -18.53
CA GLU A 103 3.75 12.64 -19.94
C GLU A 103 2.56 12.24 -20.82
N GLU A 104 1.81 11.23 -20.41
CA GLU A 104 0.71 10.67 -21.19
C GLU A 104 -0.64 11.35 -20.90
N ARG A 105 -0.73 12.23 -19.89
CA ARG A 105 -1.93 12.97 -19.52
C ARG A 105 -3.14 12.09 -19.21
N ALA A 106 -2.93 10.92 -18.64
CA ALA A 106 -4.00 10.01 -18.22
C ALA A 106 -4.94 10.69 -17.22
N ASP A 107 -6.24 10.49 -17.39
CA ASP A 107 -7.28 11.13 -16.57
C ASP A 107 -7.39 10.49 -15.17
N PRO A 108 -7.04 11.20 -14.08
CA PRO A 108 -7.11 10.68 -12.73
C PRO A 108 -8.55 10.59 -12.18
N THR A 109 -9.54 11.17 -12.87
CA THR A 109 -10.94 11.24 -12.40
C THR A 109 -11.76 10.03 -12.80
N LEU A 110 -11.23 9.15 -13.67
CA LEU A 110 -11.94 8.00 -14.18
C LEU A 110 -12.26 6.98 -13.07
N PRO A 111 -13.51 6.51 -13.00
CA PRO A 111 -13.95 5.61 -11.93
C PRO A 111 -13.43 4.19 -12.11
N VAL A 112 -13.24 3.50 -11.00
CA VAL A 112 -13.07 2.04 -10.96
C VAL A 112 -14.41 1.37 -11.20
N ALA A 113 -14.52 0.54 -12.24
CA ALA A 113 -15.80 0.01 -12.72
C ALA A 113 -16.58 -0.80 -11.65
N ALA A 114 -15.91 -1.52 -10.77
CA ALA A 114 -16.54 -2.35 -9.75
C ALA A 114 -16.89 -1.61 -8.46
N ALA A 115 -16.66 -0.29 -8.39
CA ALA A 115 -16.80 0.47 -7.14
C ALA A 115 -18.19 1.11 -6.96
N LEU A 116 -19.17 0.72 -7.74
CA LEU A 116 -20.55 1.20 -7.55
C LEU A 116 -21.16 0.62 -6.26
N PRO A 117 -21.89 1.42 -5.45
CA PRO A 117 -22.30 2.80 -5.66
C PRO A 117 -21.25 3.87 -5.27
N HIS A 118 -20.10 3.48 -4.71
CA HIS A 118 -19.09 4.41 -4.24
C HIS A 118 -18.11 4.72 -5.37
N HIS A 119 -18.17 5.94 -5.88
CA HIS A 119 -17.19 6.44 -6.84
C HIS A 119 -15.78 6.34 -6.25
N ARG A 120 -14.89 5.58 -6.90
CA ARG A 120 -13.48 5.43 -6.52
C ARG A 120 -12.59 5.64 -7.73
N THR A 121 -11.40 6.15 -7.50
CA THR A 121 -10.45 6.54 -8.53
C THR A 121 -9.10 5.87 -8.33
N ALA A 122 -8.13 6.16 -9.20
CA ALA A 122 -6.77 5.67 -9.07
C ALA A 122 -6.13 6.04 -7.72
N TYR A 123 -6.42 7.21 -7.17
CA TYR A 123 -5.92 7.63 -5.86
C TYR A 123 -6.35 6.70 -4.72
N ASP A 124 -7.60 6.24 -4.74
CA ASP A 124 -8.12 5.33 -3.72
C ASP A 124 -7.48 3.94 -3.76
N LEU A 125 -6.92 3.54 -4.91
CA LEU A 125 -6.24 2.27 -5.09
C LEU A 125 -4.79 2.28 -4.59
N CYS A 126 -4.19 3.45 -4.33
CA CYS A 126 -2.80 3.55 -3.89
C CYS A 126 -2.61 2.96 -2.48
N PRO A 127 -1.80 1.90 -2.30
CA PRO A 127 -1.54 1.30 -1.01
C PRO A 127 -0.58 2.14 -0.17
N SER A 128 0.43 2.74 -0.78
CA SER A 128 1.49 3.47 -0.09
C SER A 128 1.30 4.99 -0.09
N LYS A 129 2.02 5.66 0.82
CA LYS A 129 2.08 7.12 0.88
C LYS A 129 2.90 7.70 -0.28
N SER A 130 3.89 6.99 -0.79
CA SER A 130 4.75 7.42 -1.89
C SER A 130 3.94 7.59 -3.17
N THR A 131 3.15 6.58 -3.53
CA THR A 131 2.30 6.63 -4.72
C THR A 131 1.20 7.67 -4.59
N ARG A 132 0.57 7.81 -3.41
CA ARG A 132 -0.37 8.92 -3.14
C ARG A 132 0.26 10.30 -3.23
N ALA A 133 1.54 10.42 -2.85
CA ALA A 133 2.24 11.69 -2.93
C ALA A 133 2.40 12.19 -4.36
N VAL A 134 2.49 11.30 -5.37
CA VAL A 134 2.55 11.69 -6.79
C VAL A 134 1.30 12.49 -7.18
N PHE A 135 0.10 11.98 -6.90
CA PHE A 135 -1.14 12.70 -7.17
C PHE A 135 -1.23 14.05 -6.43
N ARG A 136 -0.82 14.06 -5.17
CA ARG A 136 -0.87 15.27 -4.33
C ARG A 136 0.12 16.34 -4.76
N ARG A 137 1.30 15.96 -5.27
CA ARG A 137 2.27 16.90 -5.88
C ARG A 137 1.70 17.48 -7.14
N LEU A 138 1.15 16.63 -8.01
CA LEU A 138 0.57 17.07 -9.27
C LEU A 138 -0.63 18.01 -9.03
N MET A 139 -1.45 17.75 -8.01
CA MET A 139 -2.48 18.68 -7.56
C MET A 139 -1.90 20.05 -7.15
N ALA A 140 -0.72 20.08 -6.51
CA ALA A 140 -0.07 21.34 -6.15
C ALA A 140 0.50 22.07 -7.37
N GLU A 141 1.06 21.33 -8.33
CA GLU A 141 1.67 21.86 -9.57
C GLU A 141 0.62 22.29 -10.60
N GLN A 142 -0.47 21.54 -10.73
CA GLN A 142 -1.51 21.74 -11.74
C GLN A 142 -2.91 21.70 -11.11
N PRO A 143 -3.26 22.68 -10.27
CA PRO A 143 -4.53 22.65 -9.52
C PRO A 143 -5.77 22.74 -10.40
N THR A 144 -5.65 23.31 -11.61
CA THR A 144 -6.76 23.52 -12.53
C THR A 144 -6.94 22.41 -13.57
N TRP A 145 -6.06 21.41 -13.59
CA TRP A 145 -6.11 20.35 -14.61
C TRP A 145 -7.37 19.50 -14.51
N CYS A 146 -7.78 19.13 -13.29
CA CYS A 146 -9.00 18.40 -13.02
C CYS A 146 -9.59 18.80 -11.67
N ARG A 147 -10.73 18.25 -11.31
CA ARG A 147 -11.36 18.45 -10.00
C ARG A 147 -10.73 17.51 -8.98
N TRP A 148 -9.56 17.90 -8.44
CA TRP A 148 -8.74 17.05 -7.60
C TRP A 148 -9.42 16.58 -6.32
N ASP A 149 -10.07 17.49 -5.60
CA ASP A 149 -10.63 17.28 -4.26
C ASP A 149 -12.09 16.80 -4.26
N GLU A 150 -12.75 16.82 -5.42
CA GLU A 150 -14.14 16.40 -5.52
C GLU A 150 -14.29 14.89 -5.26
N MET A 151 -15.17 14.55 -4.32
CA MET A 151 -15.41 13.16 -3.89
C MET A 151 -16.50 12.46 -4.72
N GLY A 152 -17.21 13.20 -5.57
CA GLY A 152 -18.26 12.72 -6.46
C GLY A 152 -17.75 12.24 -7.81
N GLN A 153 -18.69 12.06 -8.74
CA GLN A 153 -18.38 11.71 -10.13
C GLN A 153 -17.60 12.85 -10.81
N GLY A 154 -16.54 12.49 -11.54
CA GLY A 154 -15.69 13.45 -12.23
C GLY A 154 -14.61 14.10 -11.35
N GLY A 155 -14.48 13.72 -10.09
CA GLY A 155 -13.41 14.13 -9.20
C GLY A 155 -12.32 13.08 -9.01
N ALA A 156 -11.07 13.51 -8.80
CA ALA A 156 -9.94 12.62 -8.59
C ALA A 156 -9.82 12.12 -7.14
N ARG A 157 -10.60 12.66 -6.20
CA ARG A 157 -10.65 12.30 -4.77
C ARG A 157 -9.34 12.49 -4.02
N VAL A 158 -8.49 13.41 -4.45
CA VAL A 158 -7.24 13.76 -3.78
C VAL A 158 -7.54 14.78 -2.69
N PRO A 159 -7.38 14.46 -1.40
CA PRO A 159 -7.93 15.29 -0.30
C PRO A 159 -7.16 16.60 -0.09
N SER A 160 -5.89 16.67 -0.47
CA SER A 160 -5.07 17.86 -0.28
C SER A 160 -3.82 17.82 -1.14
N ALA A 161 -3.41 18.97 -1.64
CA ALA A 161 -2.13 19.16 -2.32
C ALA A 161 -0.94 18.86 -1.39
N LEU A 162 0.20 18.53 -1.99
CA LEU A 162 1.47 18.33 -1.30
C LEU A 162 2.51 19.23 -1.93
N THR A 163 2.79 20.37 -1.30
CA THR A 163 3.82 21.31 -1.77
C THR A 163 5.22 20.85 -1.35
N ALA A 164 6.25 21.31 -2.09
CA ALA A 164 7.65 21.03 -1.75
C ALA A 164 8.00 21.46 -0.33
N GLU A 165 7.49 22.59 0.14
CA GLU A 165 7.68 23.08 1.51
C GLU A 165 7.10 22.12 2.57
N MET A 166 5.91 21.55 2.30
CA MET A 166 5.30 20.55 3.19
C MET A 166 6.11 19.26 3.24
N GLU A 167 6.68 18.82 2.11
CA GLU A 167 7.55 17.64 2.07
C GLU A 167 8.86 17.88 2.83
N GLU A 168 9.46 19.04 2.66
CA GLU A 168 10.67 19.42 3.38
C GLU A 168 10.41 19.50 4.89
N ALA A 169 9.33 20.13 5.30
CA ALA A 169 8.92 20.19 6.70
C ALA A 169 8.67 18.80 7.30
N GLN A 170 8.03 17.88 6.56
CA GLN A 170 7.83 16.51 7.01
C GLN A 170 9.15 15.72 7.09
N SER A 171 10.04 15.90 6.10
CA SER A 171 11.32 15.22 6.06
C SER A 171 12.25 15.70 7.18
N SER A 172 12.29 17.01 7.45
CA SER A 172 13.05 17.59 8.56
C SER A 172 12.52 17.09 9.91
N LYS A 173 11.20 17.12 10.13
CA LYS A 173 10.56 16.57 11.32
C LYS A 173 10.91 15.09 11.55
N THR A 174 10.94 14.31 10.46
CA THR A 174 11.28 12.89 10.52
C THR A 174 12.77 12.69 10.85
N ARG A 175 13.66 13.51 10.28
CA ARG A 175 15.11 13.50 10.60
C ARG A 175 15.35 13.85 12.07
N HIS A 176 14.71 14.92 12.56
CA HIS A 176 14.80 15.32 13.98
C HIS A 176 14.31 14.22 14.92
N ARG A 177 13.17 13.58 14.60
CA ARG A 177 12.65 12.48 15.41
C ARG A 177 13.60 11.27 15.42
N ARG A 178 14.21 10.94 14.27
CA ARG A 178 15.20 9.84 14.19
C ARG A 178 16.49 10.18 14.92
N ALA A 179 16.96 11.43 14.86
CA ALA A 179 18.12 11.90 15.62
C ALA A 179 17.87 11.80 17.13
N ALA A 180 16.77 12.37 17.61
CA ALA A 180 16.39 12.30 19.03
C ALA A 180 16.24 10.85 19.54
N MET A 181 15.74 9.94 18.70
CA MET A 181 15.64 8.54 19.08
C MET A 181 17.01 7.86 19.18
N ARG A 182 17.95 8.18 18.27
CA ARG A 182 19.34 7.68 18.34
C ARG A 182 20.07 8.21 19.57
N ASP A 183 19.89 9.50 19.89
CA ASP A 183 20.53 10.11 21.04
C ASP A 183 20.01 9.48 22.34
N LYS A 184 18.70 9.24 22.42
CA LYS A 184 18.09 8.54 23.56
C LYS A 184 18.60 7.09 23.70
N MET A 185 18.85 6.39 22.58
CA MET A 185 19.46 5.06 22.63
C MET A 185 20.89 5.12 23.14
N ARG A 186 21.72 6.06 22.63
CA ARG A 186 23.11 6.26 23.10
C ARG A 186 23.16 6.61 24.58
N GLU A 187 22.26 7.44 25.06
CA GLU A 187 22.15 7.77 26.49
C GLU A 187 21.80 6.53 27.33
N ARG A 188 20.89 5.67 26.84
CA ARG A 188 20.56 4.41 27.52
C ARG A 188 21.75 3.45 27.58
N ASP A 189 22.48 3.34 26.46
CA ASP A 189 23.66 2.46 26.36
C ASP A 189 24.78 2.99 27.27
N ALA A 190 25.08 4.29 27.25
CA ALA A 190 26.04 4.92 28.15
C ALA A 190 25.66 4.75 29.62
N ARG A 191 24.36 4.83 29.96
CA ARG A 191 23.87 4.61 31.33
C ARG A 191 23.99 3.13 31.75
N ALA A 192 23.89 2.20 30.80
CA ALA A 192 24.08 0.77 31.04
C ALA A 192 25.56 0.42 31.31
N GLU A 193 26.49 1.08 30.61
CA GLU A 193 27.93 0.92 30.80
C GLU A 193 28.43 1.51 32.11
N VAL A 194 27.80 2.59 32.59
CA VAL A 194 28.20 3.25 33.86
C VAL A 194 27.67 2.54 35.12
N LYS A 195 26.90 1.46 34.97
CA LYS A 195 26.51 0.66 36.13
C LYS A 195 27.74 -0.15 36.62
N PRO A 196 28.40 0.28 37.73
CA PRO A 196 29.59 -0.41 38.20
C PRO A 196 29.24 -1.86 38.57
N ALA A 197 30.08 -2.77 38.09
CA ALA A 197 29.97 -4.21 38.36
C ALA A 197 30.29 -4.58 39.84
N ASP A 198 30.33 -3.59 40.72
CA ASP A 198 30.75 -3.73 42.13
C ASP A 198 29.62 -3.33 43.11
N THR A 199 28.47 -3.96 42.96
CA THR A 199 27.60 -4.07 44.13
C THR A 199 27.39 -5.56 44.36
N PRO A 200 27.96 -6.14 45.44
CA PRO A 200 27.67 -7.52 45.78
C PRO A 200 26.14 -7.67 45.93
N PRO A 201 25.57 -8.77 45.48
CA PRO A 201 24.11 -8.96 45.58
C PRO A 201 23.74 -8.83 47.07
N ALA A 202 22.95 -7.83 47.39
CA ALA A 202 22.38 -7.72 48.74
C ALA A 202 21.68 -9.05 49.04
N PRO A 203 21.88 -9.65 50.25
CA PRO A 203 21.19 -10.87 50.61
C PRO A 203 19.68 -10.65 50.49
N ALA A 204 19.05 -11.49 49.67
CA ALA A 204 17.62 -11.45 49.44
C ALA A 204 16.92 -11.45 50.80
N PRO A 205 15.97 -10.49 51.05
CA PRO A 205 15.18 -10.52 52.25
C PRO A 205 14.38 -11.83 52.23
N VAL A 206 14.72 -12.73 53.13
CA VAL A 206 13.92 -13.95 53.38
C VAL A 206 12.54 -13.50 53.80
N SER A 207 11.59 -13.52 52.87
CA SER A 207 10.22 -13.17 53.18
C SER A 207 9.59 -14.28 54.02
N THR A 208 9.49 -14.03 55.30
CA THR A 208 8.79 -14.85 56.27
C THR A 208 7.30 -15.05 55.94
N LEU A 209 6.78 -14.39 54.93
CA LEU A 209 5.40 -14.56 54.45
C LEU A 209 5.18 -15.80 53.57
N GLY A 210 6.21 -16.36 52.91
CA GLY A 210 6.05 -17.55 52.07
C GLY A 210 5.60 -18.80 52.78
N HIS A 211 5.99 -18.97 54.04
CA HIS A 211 5.59 -20.13 54.87
C HIS A 211 4.14 -20.07 55.37
N LEU A 212 3.53 -18.89 55.44
CA LEU A 212 2.14 -18.76 55.89
C LEU A 212 1.13 -19.17 54.83
N TRP A 213 1.46 -18.91 53.55
CA TRP A 213 0.59 -19.26 52.42
C TRP A 213 0.59 -20.75 52.08
N GLN A 214 1.69 -21.45 52.30
CA GLN A 214 1.77 -22.90 52.10
C GLN A 214 0.88 -23.69 53.05
N ARG A 215 0.55 -23.12 54.22
CA ARG A 215 -0.35 -23.77 55.23
C ARG A 215 -1.82 -23.61 54.93
N LEU A 216 -2.23 -22.71 54.05
CA LEU A 216 -3.63 -22.39 53.75
C LEU A 216 -4.15 -22.94 52.44
N GLY A 217 -3.38 -23.80 51.73
CA GLY A 217 -3.85 -24.53 50.53
C GLY A 217 -4.24 -23.66 49.33
N GLY A 218 -3.81 -22.39 49.29
CA GLY A 218 -4.04 -21.49 48.17
C GLY A 218 -2.92 -21.58 47.15
N SER A 219 -3.24 -21.89 45.90
CA SER A 219 -2.33 -21.79 44.78
C SER A 219 -1.79 -20.37 44.69
N ALA A 220 -0.50 -20.19 44.85
CA ALA A 220 0.17 -18.89 44.79
C ALA A 220 0.08 -18.26 43.39
N PRO A 221 -0.44 -17.07 43.22
CA PRO A 221 -0.20 -16.27 42.03
C PRO A 221 1.03 -15.42 42.27
N ALA A 222 2.21 -15.93 41.96
CA ALA A 222 3.42 -15.18 42.20
C ALA A 222 4.54 -15.57 41.25
N GLU A 223 4.52 -15.07 40.05
CA GLU A 223 5.75 -14.83 39.26
C GLU A 223 5.74 -13.51 38.48
N ASP A 224 4.62 -12.77 38.49
CA ASP A 224 4.47 -11.56 37.66
C ASP A 224 4.99 -10.25 38.30
N ALA A 225 5.36 -10.26 39.59
CA ALA A 225 5.72 -9.02 40.28
C ALA A 225 7.18 -8.58 40.11
N SER A 226 8.04 -9.43 39.57
CA SER A 226 9.48 -9.15 39.38
C SER A 226 9.89 -8.82 37.94
N LEU A 227 8.96 -8.91 37.00
CA LEU A 227 9.25 -8.65 35.59
C LEU A 227 9.21 -7.15 35.32
N SER A 228 10.28 -6.62 34.68
CA SER A 228 10.29 -5.24 34.21
C SER A 228 9.16 -4.98 33.22
N ASP A 229 8.65 -3.74 33.15
CA ASP A 229 7.58 -3.37 32.22
C ASP A 229 7.89 -3.72 30.75
N ASP A 230 9.15 -3.70 30.35
CA ASP A 230 9.58 -4.10 29.01
C ASP A 230 9.43 -5.63 28.80
N MET A 231 9.73 -6.43 29.83
CA MET A 231 9.55 -7.87 29.79
C MET A 231 8.07 -8.25 29.72
N ARG A 232 7.21 -7.57 30.48
CA ARG A 232 5.74 -7.74 30.43
C ARG A 232 5.19 -7.43 29.03
N ARG A 233 5.61 -6.32 28.43
CA ARG A 233 5.24 -5.94 27.05
C ARG A 233 5.74 -6.91 26.00
N ARG A 234 6.89 -7.56 26.22
CA ARG A 234 7.45 -8.58 25.32
C ARG A 234 6.62 -9.87 25.39
N ILE A 235 6.31 -10.34 26.59
CA ILE A 235 5.49 -11.53 26.83
C ILE A 235 4.06 -11.31 26.26
N GLU A 236 3.50 -10.13 26.43
CA GLU A 236 2.17 -9.83 25.90
C GLU A 236 2.13 -9.82 24.36
N ARG A 237 3.18 -9.28 23.71
CA ARG A 237 3.33 -9.35 22.24
C ARG A 237 3.46 -10.79 21.75
N GLU A 238 4.24 -11.61 22.45
CA GLU A 238 4.41 -13.03 22.08
C GLU A 238 3.11 -13.83 22.28
N LYS A 239 2.36 -13.61 23.37
CA LYS A 239 1.04 -14.21 23.58
C LYS A 239 0.06 -13.82 22.48
N ARG A 240 0.04 -12.56 22.04
CA ARG A 240 -0.81 -12.10 20.94
C ARG A 240 -0.41 -12.73 19.60
N ALA A 241 0.89 -12.88 19.33
CA ALA A 241 1.38 -13.54 18.12
C ALA A 241 0.98 -15.01 18.06
N ARG A 242 1.16 -15.76 19.16
CA ARG A 242 0.75 -17.17 19.26
C ARG A 242 -0.77 -17.35 19.14
N ALA A 243 -1.55 -16.42 19.70
CA ALA A 243 -3.01 -16.45 19.56
C ALA A 243 -3.46 -16.19 18.12
N ALA A 244 -2.76 -15.31 17.38
CA ALA A 244 -3.02 -15.06 15.96
C ALA A 244 -2.67 -16.28 15.09
N GLU A 245 -1.53 -16.93 15.35
CA GLU A 245 -1.14 -18.18 14.67
C GLU A 245 -2.15 -19.30 14.91
N ALA A 246 -2.60 -19.49 16.15
CA ALA A 246 -3.60 -20.50 16.50
C ALA A 246 -4.94 -20.27 15.78
N ARG A 247 -5.35 -18.97 15.58
CA ARG A 247 -6.54 -18.65 14.79
C ARG A 247 -6.34 -18.96 13.30
N MET A 248 -5.16 -18.68 12.76
CA MET A 248 -4.85 -19.01 11.36
C MET A 248 -4.82 -20.53 11.10
N GLN A 249 -4.34 -21.32 12.07
CA GLN A 249 -4.33 -22.78 11.95
C GLN A 249 -5.75 -23.36 12.02
N ARG A 250 -6.64 -22.82 12.86
CA ARG A 250 -8.06 -23.23 12.93
C ARG A 250 -8.85 -22.93 11.65
N ASN A 251 -8.47 -21.89 10.90
CA ASN A 251 -9.13 -21.55 9.65
C ASN A 251 -8.59 -22.36 8.45
N LYS A 252 -7.55 -23.17 8.63
CA LYS A 252 -6.97 -24.03 7.59
C LYS A 252 -7.38 -25.50 7.69
N SER A 253 -8.01 -25.88 8.81
CA SER A 253 -8.63 -27.20 9.03
C SER A 253 -10.14 -27.14 8.79
#